data_da0e76ea20b88531e8b6fe12a29f00cd
#
_entry.id   da0e76ea20b88531e8b6fe12a29f00cd
#
_cell.length_a   1.000
_cell.length_b   1.000
_cell.length_c   1.000
_cell.angle_alpha   90.00
_cell.angle_beta   90.00
_cell.angle_gamma   90.00
#
_symmetry.space_group_name_H-M   'P 1'
#
loop_
_entity.id
_entity.type
_entity.pdbx_description
1 polymer ?
#
loop_
_entity_poly.entity_id
_entity_poly.type
_entity_poly.pdbx_seq_one_letter_code
_entity_poly.pdbx_strand_id
1 'polypeptide(L)'
;DNAVTECITGSLSFNGQRCTALKILFVHQSIVEKFTQKFLGEVKKLKPGMPWDAGVGLTPLPEPGKTDYLKGLVDNAKANGANVLNENGGEMFHSFFYPAVVYPVNEKMNLYHEEQFGPVVPIVPFSDEKEAIDYVVNSNFGQQVSIFGNDSKKLAMLMDAFVNQVGRINVNTQSQRGPDTFPFNGRKDSAEGTLSVADALRVFSMRTIVAAKSTDANKQIISQIIKNRESAFLSTDYIF
;
A
#
# COMPACT_ATOMS: atom_id res chain seq x y z
N ASP A 1 -1.02 13.89 -12.97
CA ASP A 1 0.34 13.39 -13.16
C ASP A 1 0.86 12.70 -11.88
N ASN A 2 0.82 13.34 -10.71
CA ASN A 2 1.27 12.76 -9.45
C ASN A 2 0.68 11.36 -9.19
N ALA A 3 -0.65 11.20 -9.31
CA ALA A 3 -1.30 9.91 -9.10
C ALA A 3 -0.75 8.80 -10.03
N VAL A 4 -0.43 9.13 -11.28
CA VAL A 4 0.16 8.16 -12.22
C VAL A 4 1.56 7.75 -11.74
N THR A 5 2.43 8.70 -11.41
CA THR A 5 3.79 8.42 -10.94
C THR A 5 3.78 7.56 -9.66
N GLU A 6 2.95 7.93 -8.71
CA GLU A 6 2.83 7.21 -7.43
C GLU A 6 2.21 5.81 -7.62
N CYS A 7 1.23 5.67 -8.52
CA CYS A 7 0.64 4.36 -8.82
C CYS A 7 1.60 3.44 -9.59
N ILE A 8 2.40 3.96 -10.52
CA ILE A 8 3.45 3.17 -11.21
C ILE A 8 4.45 2.62 -10.20
N THR A 9 5.02 3.51 -9.37
CA THR A 9 5.97 3.09 -8.34
C THR A 9 5.32 2.15 -7.33
N GLY A 10 4.11 2.47 -6.90
CA GLY A 10 3.36 1.69 -5.93
C GLY A 10 2.98 0.29 -6.40
N SER A 11 2.64 0.12 -7.67
CA SER A 11 2.20 -1.18 -8.20
C SER A 11 3.30 -2.02 -8.84
N LEU A 12 4.35 -1.40 -9.41
CA LEU A 12 5.32 -2.10 -10.24
C LEU A 12 6.77 -2.10 -9.72
N SER A 13 7.11 -1.26 -8.73
CA SER A 13 8.44 -1.36 -8.12
C SER A 13 8.63 -2.74 -7.48
N PHE A 14 9.84 -3.31 -7.61
CA PHE A 14 10.14 -4.68 -7.22
C PHE A 14 9.17 -5.70 -7.87
N ASN A 15 8.79 -5.48 -9.12
CA ASN A 15 7.82 -6.30 -9.87
C ASN A 15 6.43 -6.42 -9.17
N GLY A 16 6.04 -5.46 -8.35
CA GLY A 16 4.82 -5.58 -7.54
C GLY A 16 4.90 -6.61 -6.42
N GLN A 17 6.08 -7.14 -6.11
CA GLN A 17 6.31 -8.15 -5.07
C GLN A 17 6.69 -7.50 -3.75
N ARG A 18 5.83 -6.62 -3.25
CA ARG A 18 5.94 -5.98 -1.94
C ARG A 18 4.63 -6.14 -1.19
N CYS A 19 4.70 -6.35 0.13
CA CYS A 19 3.52 -6.37 0.98
C CYS A 19 2.73 -5.04 0.96
N THR A 20 3.37 -3.94 0.56
CA THR A 20 2.75 -2.63 0.38
C THR A 20 2.49 -2.29 -1.08
N ALA A 21 2.62 -3.22 -2.03
CA ALA A 21 2.29 -2.95 -3.42
C ALA A 21 0.79 -2.63 -3.58
N LEU A 22 0.48 -1.71 -4.48
CA LEU A 22 -0.91 -1.40 -4.82
C LEU A 22 -1.51 -2.59 -5.58
N LYS A 23 -2.35 -3.35 -4.91
CA LYS A 23 -2.99 -4.56 -5.44
C LYS A 23 -3.97 -4.25 -6.55
N ILE A 24 -4.75 -3.17 -6.40
CA ILE A 24 -5.86 -2.81 -7.28
C ILE A 24 -6.02 -1.29 -7.29
N LEU A 25 -6.35 -0.74 -8.43
CA LEU A 25 -6.56 0.70 -8.63
C LEU A 25 -8.03 0.98 -8.93
N PHE A 26 -8.72 1.65 -8.02
CA PHE A 26 -10.04 2.20 -8.28
C PHE A 26 -9.89 3.58 -8.90
N VAL A 27 -10.41 3.76 -10.11
CA VAL A 27 -10.27 5.01 -10.87
C VAL A 27 -11.66 5.52 -11.26
N HIS A 28 -11.98 6.75 -10.86
CA HIS A 28 -13.28 7.35 -11.18
C HIS A 28 -13.48 7.41 -12.69
N GLN A 29 -14.67 7.01 -13.16
CA GLN A 29 -14.97 6.86 -14.60
C GLN A 29 -14.77 8.16 -15.40
N SER A 30 -14.92 9.34 -14.79
CA SER A 30 -14.70 10.61 -15.48
C SER A 30 -13.23 10.88 -15.88
N ILE A 31 -12.28 10.15 -15.29
CA ILE A 31 -10.85 10.33 -15.53
C ILE A 31 -10.13 9.03 -15.96
N VAL A 32 -10.84 7.89 -15.97
CA VAL A 32 -10.21 6.58 -16.20
C VAL A 32 -9.46 6.52 -17.52
N GLU A 33 -10.03 7.04 -18.58
CA GLU A 33 -9.41 7.05 -19.92
C GLU A 33 -8.08 7.83 -19.90
N LYS A 34 -8.13 9.07 -19.39
CA LYS A 34 -6.94 9.93 -19.29
C LYS A 34 -5.88 9.36 -18.35
N PHE A 35 -6.31 8.79 -17.21
CA PHE A 35 -5.41 8.14 -16.27
C PHE A 35 -4.72 6.94 -16.91
N THR A 36 -5.50 6.05 -17.52
CA THR A 36 -4.99 4.82 -18.12
C THR A 36 -4.03 5.11 -19.26
N GLN A 37 -4.35 6.09 -20.14
CA GLN A 37 -3.46 6.50 -21.22
C GLN A 37 -2.08 6.94 -20.68
N LYS A 38 -2.07 7.79 -19.65
CA LYS A 38 -0.82 8.24 -19.01
C LYS A 38 -0.08 7.10 -18.32
N PHE A 39 -0.83 6.24 -17.62
CA PHE A 39 -0.26 5.08 -16.92
C PHE A 39 0.45 4.13 -17.89
N LEU A 40 -0.18 3.82 -19.02
CA LEU A 40 0.42 3.00 -20.10
C LEU A 40 1.68 3.65 -20.68
N GLY A 41 1.68 4.97 -20.82
CA GLY A 41 2.86 5.72 -21.24
C GLY A 41 4.05 5.56 -20.27
N GLU A 42 3.81 5.45 -18.98
CA GLU A 42 4.86 5.20 -17.99
C GLU A 42 5.27 3.71 -17.93
N VAL A 43 4.32 2.78 -18.05
CA VAL A 43 4.63 1.33 -18.15
C VAL A 43 5.58 1.07 -19.32
N LYS A 44 5.37 1.71 -20.46
CA LYS A 44 6.23 1.57 -21.66
C LYS A 44 7.68 2.00 -21.43
N LYS A 45 7.95 2.86 -20.46
CA LYS A 45 9.31 3.30 -20.11
C LYS A 45 10.07 2.33 -19.20
N LEU A 46 9.39 1.35 -18.62
CA LEU A 46 10.02 0.39 -17.73
C LEU A 46 10.95 -0.53 -18.51
N LYS A 47 12.21 -0.53 -18.14
CA LYS A 47 13.25 -1.34 -18.81
C LYS A 47 13.30 -2.74 -18.17
N PRO A 48 13.11 -3.82 -18.95
CA PRO A 48 13.37 -5.17 -18.48
C PRO A 48 14.87 -5.48 -18.48
N GLY A 49 15.32 -6.35 -17.58
CA GLY A 49 16.70 -6.81 -17.51
C GLY A 49 17.02 -7.52 -16.20
N MET A 50 18.31 -7.72 -15.96
CA MET A 50 18.75 -8.36 -14.73
C MET A 50 18.89 -7.33 -13.58
N PRO A 51 18.73 -7.72 -12.32
CA PRO A 51 18.69 -6.78 -11.19
C PRO A 51 19.99 -6.00 -10.96
N TRP A 52 21.10 -6.45 -11.53
CA TRP A 52 22.38 -5.74 -11.48
C TRP A 52 22.61 -4.77 -12.64
N ASP A 53 21.73 -4.75 -13.64
CA ASP A 53 21.86 -3.84 -14.77
C ASP A 53 21.34 -2.45 -14.44
N ALA A 54 22.02 -1.41 -14.90
CA ALA A 54 21.63 -0.03 -14.62
C ALA A 54 20.30 0.34 -15.29
N GLY A 55 19.43 0.99 -14.51
CA GLY A 55 18.15 1.52 -14.98
C GLY A 55 17.06 0.47 -15.24
N VAL A 56 17.26 -0.78 -14.82
CA VAL A 56 16.27 -1.83 -14.91
C VAL A 56 15.19 -1.63 -13.86
N GLY A 57 13.93 -1.68 -14.28
CA GLY A 57 12.74 -1.58 -13.43
C GLY A 57 11.92 -2.86 -13.37
N LEU A 58 12.20 -3.82 -14.24
CA LEU A 58 11.50 -5.10 -14.35
C LEU A 58 12.50 -6.25 -14.44
N THR A 59 12.39 -7.22 -13.55
CA THR A 59 13.33 -8.33 -13.44
C THR A 59 12.60 -9.68 -13.49
N PRO A 60 13.31 -10.80 -13.74
CA PRO A 60 12.74 -12.12 -13.56
C PRO A 60 12.16 -12.31 -12.15
N LEU A 61 11.06 -13.04 -12.04
CA LEU A 61 10.42 -13.34 -10.77
C LEU A 61 11.15 -14.51 -10.09
N PRO A 62 11.45 -14.43 -8.78
CA PRO A 62 12.25 -15.45 -8.10
C PRO A 62 11.46 -16.71 -7.76
N GLU A 63 10.14 -16.65 -7.70
CA GLU A 63 9.28 -17.74 -7.26
C GLU A 63 8.96 -18.70 -8.42
N PRO A 64 9.26 -20.01 -8.31
CA PRO A 64 8.87 -20.99 -9.32
C PRO A 64 7.35 -21.04 -9.51
N GLY A 65 6.90 -21.11 -10.77
CA GLY A 65 5.47 -21.17 -11.12
C GLY A 65 4.70 -19.85 -10.98
N LYS A 66 5.37 -18.77 -10.54
CA LYS A 66 4.71 -17.46 -10.36
C LYS A 66 4.18 -16.89 -11.66
N THR A 67 4.91 -17.05 -12.75
CA THR A 67 4.48 -16.60 -14.07
C THR A 67 3.19 -17.29 -14.53
N ASP A 68 3.08 -18.61 -14.32
CA ASP A 68 1.88 -19.39 -14.67
C ASP A 68 0.68 -18.96 -13.81
N TYR A 69 0.88 -18.75 -12.52
CA TYR A 69 -0.14 -18.23 -11.61
C TYR A 69 -0.66 -16.86 -12.09
N LEU A 70 0.24 -15.91 -12.37
CA LEU A 70 -0.13 -14.57 -12.84
C LEU A 70 -0.85 -14.64 -14.19
N LYS A 71 -0.39 -15.51 -15.10
CA LYS A 71 -1.05 -15.76 -16.37
C LYS A 71 -2.47 -16.28 -16.17
N GLY A 72 -2.67 -17.21 -15.25
CA GLY A 72 -3.99 -17.73 -14.90
C GLY A 72 -4.95 -16.63 -14.44
N LEU A 73 -4.47 -15.68 -13.62
CA LEU A 73 -5.26 -14.53 -13.18
C LEU A 73 -5.64 -13.60 -14.35
N VAL A 74 -4.69 -13.33 -15.25
CA VAL A 74 -4.95 -12.50 -16.44
C VAL A 74 -5.92 -13.19 -17.38
N ASP A 75 -5.76 -14.49 -17.63
CA ASP A 75 -6.65 -15.27 -18.51
C ASP A 75 -8.07 -15.36 -17.94
N ASN A 76 -8.20 -15.53 -16.60
CA ASN A 76 -9.49 -15.47 -15.90
C ASN A 76 -10.15 -14.10 -16.09
N ALA A 77 -9.41 -13.01 -15.94
CA ALA A 77 -9.95 -11.67 -16.14
C ALA A 77 -10.42 -11.45 -17.59
N LYS A 78 -9.62 -11.89 -18.58
CA LYS A 78 -10.00 -11.83 -20.01
C LYS A 78 -11.27 -12.63 -20.32
N ALA A 79 -11.38 -13.83 -19.74
CA ALA A 79 -12.57 -14.67 -19.91
C ALA A 79 -13.84 -14.04 -19.31
N ASN A 80 -13.69 -13.14 -18.34
CA ASN A 80 -14.77 -12.39 -17.71
C ASN A 80 -14.94 -10.96 -18.24
N GLY A 81 -14.34 -10.63 -19.40
CA GLY A 81 -14.61 -9.40 -20.15
C GLY A 81 -13.58 -8.27 -19.95
N ALA A 82 -12.47 -8.50 -19.24
CA ALA A 82 -11.38 -7.54 -19.18
C ALA A 82 -10.45 -7.64 -20.39
N ASN A 83 -9.72 -6.56 -20.63
CA ASN A 83 -8.67 -6.49 -21.65
C ASN A 83 -7.32 -6.18 -20.98
N VAL A 84 -6.24 -6.71 -21.56
CA VAL A 84 -4.89 -6.24 -21.29
C VAL A 84 -4.60 -5.06 -22.18
N LEU A 85 -4.32 -3.90 -21.61
CA LEU A 85 -4.29 -2.63 -22.33
C LEU A 85 -2.93 -2.30 -22.94
N ASN A 86 -1.85 -2.82 -22.37
CA ASN A 86 -0.51 -2.56 -22.87
C ASN A 86 -0.02 -3.67 -23.81
N GLU A 87 0.81 -3.28 -24.75
CA GLU A 87 1.52 -4.20 -25.64
C GLU A 87 2.37 -5.20 -24.83
N ASN A 88 2.37 -6.46 -25.23
CA ASN A 88 3.06 -7.58 -24.59
C ASN A 88 2.63 -7.86 -23.12
N GLY A 89 1.60 -7.19 -22.63
CA GLY A 89 1.14 -7.37 -21.25
C GLY A 89 0.72 -8.80 -20.94
N GLY A 90 1.36 -9.39 -19.92
CA GLY A 90 1.13 -10.79 -19.55
C GLY A 90 1.91 -11.83 -20.36
N GLU A 91 2.78 -11.39 -21.28
CA GLU A 91 3.72 -12.29 -21.95
C GLU A 91 4.78 -12.81 -20.97
N MET A 92 5.16 -14.04 -21.15
CA MET A 92 6.12 -14.73 -20.28
C MET A 92 7.34 -15.19 -21.06
N PHE A 93 8.52 -15.06 -20.44
CA PHE A 93 9.74 -15.68 -20.91
C PHE A 93 10.49 -16.27 -19.70
N HIS A 94 10.47 -17.59 -19.55
CA HIS A 94 10.95 -18.29 -18.36
C HIS A 94 10.29 -17.71 -17.09
N SER A 95 11.07 -17.17 -16.15
CA SER A 95 10.58 -16.53 -14.93
C SER A 95 10.29 -15.03 -15.09
N PHE A 96 10.47 -14.47 -16.27
CA PHE A 96 10.09 -13.08 -16.56
C PHE A 96 8.61 -13.02 -16.96
N PHE A 97 7.89 -12.05 -16.38
CA PHE A 97 6.50 -11.74 -16.73
C PHE A 97 6.38 -10.27 -17.10
N TYR A 98 5.93 -9.98 -18.31
CA TYR A 98 5.76 -8.60 -18.74
C TYR A 98 4.56 -7.97 -18.03
N PRO A 99 4.69 -6.74 -17.47
CA PRO A 99 3.60 -6.11 -16.73
C PRO A 99 2.29 -6.12 -17.51
N ALA A 100 1.19 -6.52 -16.86
CA ALA A 100 -0.14 -6.53 -17.45
C ALA A 100 -1.04 -5.49 -16.78
N VAL A 101 -1.47 -4.49 -17.52
CA VAL A 101 -2.50 -3.53 -17.10
C VAL A 101 -3.85 -4.04 -17.55
N VAL A 102 -4.69 -4.44 -16.61
CA VAL A 102 -5.96 -5.14 -16.87
C VAL A 102 -7.15 -4.24 -16.57
N TYR A 103 -8.03 -4.03 -17.55
CA TYR A 103 -9.20 -3.14 -17.46
C TYR A 103 -10.35 -3.59 -18.37
N PRO A 104 -11.62 -3.39 -18.02
CA PRO A 104 -12.09 -3.11 -16.67
C PRO A 104 -12.08 -4.37 -15.81
N VAL A 105 -11.68 -4.25 -14.55
CA VAL A 105 -11.77 -5.36 -13.59
C VAL A 105 -13.03 -5.21 -12.73
N ASN A 106 -13.67 -6.31 -12.38
CA ASN A 106 -14.87 -6.34 -11.55
C ASN A 106 -14.91 -7.59 -10.64
N GLU A 107 -15.91 -7.67 -9.78
CA GLU A 107 -16.09 -8.71 -8.77
C GLU A 107 -16.17 -10.17 -9.27
N LYS A 108 -16.39 -10.38 -10.58
CA LYS A 108 -16.43 -11.73 -11.17
C LYS A 108 -15.04 -12.29 -11.47
N MET A 109 -13.99 -11.49 -11.29
CA MET A 109 -12.62 -11.81 -11.66
C MET A 109 -11.78 -12.12 -10.43
N ASN A 110 -10.91 -13.13 -10.51
CA ASN A 110 -10.00 -13.47 -9.43
C ASN A 110 -9.08 -12.28 -9.06
N LEU A 111 -8.65 -11.49 -10.04
CA LEU A 111 -7.86 -10.28 -9.81
C LEU A 111 -8.53 -9.24 -8.89
N TYR A 112 -9.86 -9.26 -8.77
CA TYR A 112 -10.56 -8.39 -7.84
C TYR A 112 -10.36 -8.82 -6.39
N HIS A 113 -10.25 -10.11 -6.13
CA HIS A 113 -10.23 -10.70 -4.79
C HIS A 113 -8.83 -11.09 -4.32
N GLU A 114 -8.03 -11.70 -5.20
CA GLU A 114 -6.73 -12.27 -4.84
C GLU A 114 -5.61 -11.23 -4.85
N GLU A 115 -4.64 -11.37 -3.94
CA GLU A 115 -3.39 -10.63 -4.00
C GLU A 115 -2.46 -11.30 -5.01
N GLN A 116 -2.26 -10.66 -6.16
CA GLN A 116 -1.44 -11.20 -7.24
C GLN A 116 0.05 -11.27 -6.90
N PHE A 117 0.56 -10.38 -6.06
CA PHE A 117 1.96 -10.29 -5.64
C PHE A 117 2.92 -10.42 -6.83
N GLY A 118 2.72 -9.58 -7.83
CA GLY A 118 3.40 -9.64 -9.12
C GLY A 118 3.02 -8.46 -10.02
N PRO A 119 3.64 -8.32 -11.20
CA PRO A 119 3.49 -7.16 -12.08
C PRO A 119 2.18 -7.21 -12.89
N VAL A 120 1.06 -7.35 -12.22
CA VAL A 120 -0.29 -7.25 -12.80
C VAL A 120 -1.02 -6.10 -12.11
N VAL A 121 -1.56 -5.16 -12.87
CA VAL A 121 -2.22 -3.95 -12.37
C VAL A 121 -3.70 -3.98 -12.76
N PRO A 122 -4.59 -4.44 -11.87
CA PRO A 122 -6.03 -4.39 -12.09
C PRO A 122 -6.55 -2.96 -11.91
N ILE A 123 -7.35 -2.49 -12.87
CA ILE A 123 -8.02 -1.19 -12.80
C ILE A 123 -9.53 -1.41 -12.77
N VAL A 124 -10.18 -0.86 -11.74
CA VAL A 124 -11.63 -0.89 -11.53
C VAL A 124 -12.19 0.51 -11.78
N PRO A 125 -13.06 0.71 -12.78
CA PRO A 125 -13.78 1.96 -12.90
C PRO A 125 -14.87 2.07 -11.84
N PHE A 126 -15.07 3.26 -11.25
CA PHE A 126 -16.17 3.51 -10.32
C PHE A 126 -16.82 4.87 -10.62
N SER A 127 -18.07 5.02 -10.20
CA SER A 127 -18.84 6.26 -10.35
C SER A 127 -19.22 6.90 -9.02
N ASP A 128 -19.32 6.09 -7.98
CA ASP A 128 -19.64 6.49 -6.61
C ASP A 128 -18.50 6.01 -5.69
N GLU A 129 -18.00 6.91 -4.85
CA GLU A 129 -16.97 6.60 -3.86
C GLU A 129 -17.33 5.41 -2.95
N LYS A 130 -18.64 5.18 -2.78
CA LYS A 130 -19.15 4.05 -2.02
C LYS A 130 -18.69 2.69 -2.58
N GLU A 131 -18.52 2.56 -3.90
CA GLU A 131 -18.04 1.31 -4.53
C GLU A 131 -16.64 0.94 -4.03
N ALA A 132 -15.73 1.93 -3.97
CA ALA A 132 -14.38 1.73 -3.44
C ALA A 132 -14.38 1.51 -1.91
N ILE A 133 -15.25 2.19 -1.18
CA ILE A 133 -15.42 2.01 0.27
C ILE A 133 -15.91 0.58 0.55
N ASP A 134 -16.95 0.13 -0.14
CA ASP A 134 -17.51 -1.21 0.03
C ASP A 134 -16.47 -2.31 -0.28
N TYR A 135 -15.65 -2.09 -1.32
CA TYR A 135 -14.53 -3.00 -1.60
C TYR A 135 -13.57 -3.09 -0.41
N VAL A 136 -13.11 -1.97 0.12
CA VAL A 136 -12.17 -1.96 1.25
C VAL A 136 -12.81 -2.57 2.49
N VAL A 137 -14.08 -2.30 2.77
CA VAL A 137 -14.81 -2.86 3.93
C VAL A 137 -14.93 -4.38 3.82
N ASN A 138 -15.28 -4.90 2.65
CA ASN A 138 -15.54 -6.33 2.43
C ASN A 138 -14.28 -7.15 2.12
N SER A 139 -13.18 -6.51 1.76
CA SER A 139 -11.91 -7.17 1.48
C SER A 139 -11.27 -7.73 2.74
N ASN A 140 -10.59 -8.86 2.62
CA ASN A 140 -9.73 -9.42 3.67
C ASN A 140 -8.44 -8.63 3.87
N PHE A 141 -8.08 -7.76 2.96
CA PHE A 141 -6.86 -6.96 3.02
C PHE A 141 -7.08 -5.66 3.78
N GLY A 142 -6.19 -5.33 4.69
CA GLY A 142 -6.27 -4.16 5.53
C GLY A 142 -4.91 -3.56 5.90
N GLN A 143 -3.91 -3.70 5.02
CA GLN A 143 -2.60 -3.13 5.32
C GLN A 143 -2.57 -1.63 5.07
N GLN A 144 -2.80 -1.19 3.84
CA GLN A 144 -2.76 0.23 3.49
C GLN A 144 -3.75 0.56 2.37
N VAL A 145 -4.18 1.81 2.36
CA VAL A 145 -4.90 2.43 1.25
C VAL A 145 -4.21 3.74 0.85
N SER A 146 -4.19 4.02 -0.44
CA SER A 146 -3.72 5.30 -0.99
C SER A 146 -4.89 6.01 -1.65
N ILE A 147 -5.17 7.24 -1.24
CA ILE A 147 -6.24 8.06 -1.78
C ILE A 147 -5.66 9.28 -2.50
N PHE A 148 -6.14 9.54 -3.72
CA PHE A 148 -5.66 10.61 -4.57
C PHE A 148 -6.76 11.60 -4.88
N GLY A 149 -6.52 12.87 -4.63
CA GLY A 149 -7.49 13.94 -4.88
C GLY A 149 -7.01 15.29 -4.38
N ASN A 150 -7.82 16.32 -4.62
CA ASN A 150 -7.58 17.69 -4.16
C ASN A 150 -8.81 18.31 -3.42
N ASP A 151 -9.90 17.55 -3.30
CA ASP A 151 -11.07 17.95 -2.52
C ASP A 151 -10.90 17.47 -1.07
N SER A 152 -10.63 18.40 -0.16
CA SER A 152 -10.38 18.12 1.25
C SER A 152 -11.58 17.46 1.96
N LYS A 153 -12.82 17.78 1.56
CA LYS A 153 -14.02 17.17 2.15
C LYS A 153 -14.17 15.72 1.74
N LYS A 154 -13.97 15.42 0.45
CA LYS A 154 -13.99 14.05 -0.04
C LYS A 154 -12.85 13.20 0.55
N LEU A 155 -11.65 13.77 0.63
CA LEU A 155 -10.52 13.07 1.25
C LEU A 155 -10.77 12.79 2.74
N ALA A 156 -11.32 13.74 3.49
CA ALA A 156 -11.68 13.54 4.90
C ALA A 156 -12.75 12.45 5.07
N MET A 157 -13.79 12.45 4.25
CA MET A 157 -14.82 11.41 4.25
C MET A 157 -14.21 10.01 3.99
N LEU A 158 -13.30 9.89 3.03
CA LEU A 158 -12.60 8.63 2.75
C LEU A 158 -11.69 8.22 3.89
N MET A 159 -11.00 9.16 4.54
CA MET A 159 -10.19 8.86 5.74
C MET A 159 -11.06 8.29 6.86
N ASP A 160 -12.20 8.90 7.15
CA ASP A 160 -13.14 8.44 8.17
C ASP A 160 -13.68 7.04 7.86
N ALA A 161 -13.96 6.75 6.58
CA ALA A 161 -14.40 5.44 6.15
C ALA A 161 -13.32 4.36 6.30
N PHE A 162 -12.05 4.70 6.10
CA PHE A 162 -10.94 3.75 6.06
C PHE A 162 -10.18 3.59 7.38
N VAL A 163 -10.31 4.53 8.32
CA VAL A 163 -9.50 4.55 9.56
C VAL A 163 -9.56 3.26 10.36
N ASN A 164 -10.70 2.56 10.31
CA ASN A 164 -10.89 1.27 10.99
C ASN A 164 -10.72 0.04 10.08
N GLN A 165 -10.38 0.24 8.80
CA GLN A 165 -10.25 -0.84 7.82
C GLN A 165 -8.80 -1.19 7.49
N VAL A 166 -7.90 -0.21 7.61
CA VAL A 166 -6.49 -0.38 7.23
C VAL A 166 -5.54 0.13 8.32
N GLY A 167 -4.31 -0.33 8.28
CA GLY A 167 -3.25 0.11 9.19
C GLY A 167 -2.67 1.49 8.85
N ARG A 168 -2.81 1.93 7.58
CA ARG A 168 -2.29 3.23 7.14
C ARG A 168 -3.09 3.77 5.96
N ILE A 169 -3.37 5.07 6.01
CA ILE A 169 -3.96 5.82 4.90
C ILE A 169 -2.89 6.77 4.35
N ASN A 170 -2.65 6.71 3.05
CA ASN A 170 -1.70 7.57 2.35
C ASN A 170 -2.47 8.57 1.49
N VAL A 171 -2.11 9.84 1.54
CA VAL A 171 -2.78 10.90 0.77
C VAL A 171 -1.84 11.39 -0.31
N ASN A 172 -2.28 11.28 -1.57
CA ASN A 172 -1.52 11.70 -2.75
C ASN A 172 -0.11 11.09 -2.85
N THR A 173 0.09 9.91 -2.28
CA THR A 173 1.32 9.14 -2.34
C THR A 173 1.03 7.64 -2.34
N GLN A 174 1.97 6.85 -2.81
CA GLN A 174 1.89 5.40 -2.83
C GLN A 174 1.89 4.78 -1.42
N SER A 175 1.47 3.54 -1.32
CA SER A 175 1.64 2.73 -0.12
C SER A 175 3.11 2.35 0.06
N GLN A 176 3.61 2.47 1.29
CA GLN A 176 5.02 2.21 1.61
C GLN A 176 5.22 1.89 3.09
N ARG A 177 6.35 1.27 3.43
CA ARG A 177 6.71 0.97 4.81
C ARG A 177 7.26 2.19 5.56
N GLY A 178 8.18 2.90 4.96
CA GLY A 178 8.86 4.04 5.60
C GLY A 178 7.94 5.22 5.93
N PRO A 179 8.42 6.12 6.80
CA PRO A 179 9.66 6.04 7.54
C PRO A 179 9.62 5.02 8.68
N ASP A 180 10.78 4.49 9.11
CA ASP A 180 10.87 3.45 10.15
C ASP A 180 10.40 3.90 11.55
N THR A 181 10.23 5.21 11.74
CA THR A 181 9.64 5.81 12.94
C THR A 181 8.13 5.66 13.01
N PHE A 182 7.47 5.35 11.88
CA PHE A 182 6.04 5.15 11.85
C PHE A 182 5.68 3.71 12.23
N PRO A 183 4.54 3.48 12.91
CA PRO A 183 4.07 2.13 13.15
C PRO A 183 3.78 1.45 11.81
N PHE A 184 4.27 0.21 11.67
CA PHE A 184 3.97 -0.64 10.54
C PHE A 184 3.09 -1.79 11.00
N ASN A 185 1.83 -1.71 10.68
CA ASN A 185 0.81 -2.66 11.09
C ASN A 185 -0.15 -2.95 9.92
N GLY A 186 -1.08 -3.82 10.16
CA GLY A 186 -2.21 -4.12 9.27
C GLY A 186 -3.45 -4.39 10.09
N ARG A 187 -4.54 -4.51 9.38
CA ARG A 187 -5.82 -4.99 9.93
C ARG A 187 -6.28 -6.19 9.14
N LYS A 188 -7.31 -6.86 9.62
CA LYS A 188 -7.88 -8.05 9.00
C LYS A 188 -6.80 -9.13 8.85
N ASP A 189 -6.71 -9.78 7.67
CA ASP A 189 -5.74 -10.85 7.41
C ASP A 189 -4.34 -10.33 7.03
N SER A 190 -4.14 -9.00 6.99
CA SER A 190 -2.88 -8.43 6.49
C SER A 190 -1.73 -8.44 7.49
N ALA A 191 -1.99 -8.40 8.80
CA ALA A 191 -0.95 -8.50 9.82
C ALA A 191 -1.55 -8.75 11.21
N GLU A 192 -0.75 -9.39 12.05
CA GLU A 192 -0.95 -9.49 13.49
C GLU A 192 0.09 -8.61 14.20
N GLY A 193 -0.37 -7.68 15.05
CA GLY A 193 0.50 -6.79 15.82
C GLY A 193 1.15 -5.68 15.00
N THR A 194 2.16 -5.06 15.58
CA THR A 194 2.87 -3.90 15.02
C THR A 194 4.36 -4.20 14.85
N LEU A 195 4.88 -3.91 13.67
CA LEU A 195 6.26 -4.20 13.25
C LEU A 195 7.03 -2.90 12.98
N SER A 196 7.12 -2.00 13.94
CA SER A 196 8.02 -0.85 13.84
C SER A 196 9.28 -1.07 14.67
N VAL A 197 10.37 -0.37 14.36
CA VAL A 197 11.61 -0.44 15.14
C VAL A 197 11.35 -0.06 16.61
N ALA A 198 10.59 1.01 16.86
CA ALA A 198 10.24 1.46 18.19
C ALA A 198 9.38 0.42 18.93
N ASP A 199 8.40 -0.18 18.26
CA ASP A 199 7.54 -1.18 18.90
C ASP A 199 8.26 -2.50 19.14
N ALA A 200 9.16 -2.92 18.23
CA ALA A 200 10.02 -4.08 18.41
C ALA A 200 10.92 -3.91 19.65
N LEU A 201 11.55 -2.75 19.79
CA LEU A 201 12.37 -2.45 20.99
C LEU A 201 11.53 -2.47 22.27
N ARG A 202 10.29 -1.98 22.23
CA ARG A 202 9.38 -2.00 23.38
C ARG A 202 9.00 -3.41 23.80
N VAL A 203 8.79 -4.32 22.86
CA VAL A 203 8.45 -5.73 23.16
C VAL A 203 9.59 -6.43 23.91
N PHE A 204 10.84 -6.09 23.60
CA PHE A 204 12.03 -6.63 24.28
C PHE A 204 12.46 -5.84 25.52
N SER A 205 11.64 -4.87 25.95
CA SER A 205 11.94 -4.03 27.12
C SER A 205 10.85 -4.18 28.18
N MET A 206 11.26 -4.23 29.44
CA MET A 206 10.33 -4.11 30.56
C MET A 206 10.17 -2.64 30.92
N ARG A 207 8.93 -2.16 30.97
CA ARG A 207 8.63 -0.78 31.35
C ARG A 207 8.40 -0.66 32.85
N THR A 208 9.02 0.36 33.46
CA THR A 208 8.69 0.81 34.79
C THR A 208 7.91 2.12 34.70
N ILE A 209 6.78 2.17 35.38
CA ILE A 209 5.96 3.39 35.42
C ILE A 209 6.35 4.18 36.67
N VAL A 210 6.63 5.48 36.48
CA VAL A 210 6.73 6.45 37.54
C VAL A 210 5.40 7.16 37.67
N ALA A 211 4.70 6.96 38.75
CA ALA A 211 3.39 7.57 38.99
C ALA A 211 3.43 8.53 40.16
N ALA A 212 2.74 9.65 40.03
CA ALA A 212 2.56 10.62 41.10
C ALA A 212 1.11 11.12 41.12
N LYS A 213 0.61 11.42 42.30
CA LYS A 213 -0.70 12.08 42.45
C LYS A 213 -0.62 13.47 41.82
N SER A 214 -1.68 13.86 41.08
CA SER A 214 -1.76 15.14 40.38
C SER A 214 -1.96 16.32 41.35
N THR A 215 -0.93 16.63 42.15
CA THR A 215 -0.83 17.83 42.99
C THR A 215 0.15 18.81 42.37
N ASP A 216 0.04 20.09 42.70
CA ASP A 216 0.94 21.11 42.14
C ASP A 216 2.39 20.87 42.56
N ALA A 217 2.61 20.44 43.81
CA ALA A 217 3.93 20.07 44.26
C ALA A 217 4.56 18.92 43.46
N ASN A 218 3.81 17.85 43.22
CA ASN A 218 4.29 16.72 42.41
C ASN A 218 4.52 17.11 40.95
N LYS A 219 3.66 17.92 40.39
CA LYS A 219 3.84 18.45 39.00
C LYS A 219 5.14 19.25 38.89
N GLN A 220 5.44 20.09 39.88
CA GLN A 220 6.69 20.85 39.92
C GLN A 220 7.91 19.93 40.01
N ILE A 221 7.90 18.97 40.93
CA ILE A 221 9.00 18.01 41.11
C ILE A 221 9.26 17.23 39.82
N ILE A 222 8.24 16.60 39.27
CA ILE A 222 8.37 15.80 38.03
C ILE A 222 8.84 16.68 36.87
N SER A 223 8.28 17.88 36.73
CA SER A 223 8.69 18.84 35.69
C SER A 223 10.16 19.23 35.84
N GLN A 224 10.67 19.44 37.07
CA GLN A 224 12.08 19.75 37.29
C GLN A 224 12.98 18.58 36.90
N ILE A 225 12.65 17.37 37.34
CA ILE A 225 13.43 16.15 37.01
C ILE A 225 13.56 16.01 35.49
N ILE A 226 12.45 16.16 34.76
CA ILE A 226 12.43 16.05 33.27
C ILE A 226 13.24 17.19 32.66
N LYS A 227 12.94 18.43 33.04
CA LYS A 227 13.52 19.64 32.42
C LYS A 227 15.04 19.70 32.66
N ASN A 228 15.50 19.29 33.83
CA ASN A 228 16.91 19.29 34.19
C ASN A 228 17.63 17.99 33.78
N ARG A 229 16.90 16.99 33.24
CA ARG A 229 17.45 15.65 32.94
C ARG A 229 18.12 15.00 34.17
N GLU A 230 17.53 15.13 35.33
CA GLU A 230 18.06 14.59 36.58
C GLU A 230 17.95 13.06 36.65
N SER A 231 17.00 12.47 35.92
CA SER A 231 16.88 11.02 35.75
C SER A 231 17.36 10.59 34.37
N ALA A 232 18.24 9.59 34.32
CA ALA A 232 18.68 8.98 33.06
C ALA A 232 17.62 8.07 32.43
N PHE A 233 16.57 7.71 33.18
CA PHE A 233 15.56 6.73 32.76
C PHE A 233 14.17 7.33 32.57
N LEU A 234 13.89 8.51 33.14
CA LEU A 234 12.60 9.15 33.02
C LEU A 234 12.52 9.89 31.65
N SER A 235 11.59 9.47 30.80
CA SER A 235 11.30 10.08 29.50
C SER A 235 9.81 10.39 29.40
N THR A 236 9.48 11.49 28.73
CA THR A 236 8.11 11.88 28.36
C THR A 236 7.76 11.50 26.93
N ASP A 237 8.68 10.91 26.18
CA ASP A 237 8.52 10.61 24.75
C ASP A 237 7.40 9.59 24.45
N TYR A 238 6.86 8.98 25.53
CA TYR A 238 5.83 7.95 25.47
C TYR A 238 4.57 8.30 26.27
N ILE A 239 4.39 9.55 26.63
CA ILE A 239 3.13 10.04 27.21
C ILE A 239 2.19 10.37 26.06
N PHE A 240 1.07 9.69 26.02
CA PHE A 240 -0.04 9.91 25.08
C PHE A 240 -1.09 10.77 25.76
#